data_fa42b4fe0b3896610af5c258cbf43e94
#
_entry.id   fa42b4fe0b3896610af5c258cbf43e94
#
_cell.length_a   1.000
_cell.length_b   1.000
_cell.length_c   1.000
_cell.angle_alpha   90.00
_cell.angle_beta   90.00
_cell.angle_gamma   90.00
#
_symmetry.space_group_name_H-M   'P 1'
#
loop_
_entity.id
_entity.type
_entity.pdbx_description
1 polymer ?
#
loop_
_entity_poly.entity_id
_entity_poly.type
_entity_poly.pdbx_seq_one_letter_code
_entity_poly.pdbx_strand_id
1 'polypeptide(L)'
;SDAMFSGMPYGPGYGSPAPELPSYGIVDGWLKTPGYTHAAMVFTGLVCFYLLMCIMGVNWWLAIAGAIAFAFASYNIIIIEAGHIVKAYVIGYMPVTLAGMFLLFKRKWLWGAVLFLLGVAFSLLNGHVQITYYLVLLCFFIYLGYSIRMLKEKQTADWLKTSLIMLACVVLAVLPNAKHMYSNWDLGQHSIRGASELTPKPDETGKVEKASSGLDKDYAFQWSYGWKELLTVMIPDVYGGSSGGTLGSSSELYKELKKNGAQVGKEVQTYTYWGDK
;
A
#
# COMPACT_ATOMS: atom_id res chain seq x y z
N SER A 1 -0.45 -7.64 32.33
CA SER A 1 0.04 -6.25 32.27
C SER A 1 -0.39 -5.68 30.92
N ASP A 2 -0.92 -4.47 30.92
CA ASP A 2 -1.41 -3.77 29.73
C ASP A 2 -0.29 -3.19 28.86
N ALA A 3 0.94 -3.57 29.13
CA ALA A 3 2.12 -3.07 28.43
C ALA A 3 3.11 -4.19 28.08
N MET A 4 3.70 -4.11 26.90
CA MET A 4 4.79 -4.95 26.42
C MET A 4 6.04 -4.09 26.14
N PHE A 5 7.22 -4.74 26.10
CA PHE A 5 8.48 -4.10 25.74
C PHE A 5 8.72 -2.75 26.43
N SER A 6 8.90 -2.80 27.75
CA SER A 6 9.25 -1.61 28.55
C SER A 6 8.23 -0.46 28.56
N GLY A 7 6.94 -0.76 28.46
CA GLY A 7 5.88 0.21 28.62
C GLY A 7 5.08 0.55 27.39
N MET A 8 5.35 -0.09 26.24
CA MET A 8 4.45 0.06 25.09
C MET A 8 3.05 -0.49 25.43
N PRO A 9 1.98 0.30 25.25
CA PRO A 9 0.63 -0.17 25.50
C PRO A 9 0.31 -1.32 24.57
N TYR A 10 -0.21 -2.39 25.14
CA TYR A 10 -0.76 -3.50 24.36
C TYR A 10 -2.11 -3.06 23.81
N GLY A 11 -2.12 -2.54 22.59
CA GLY A 11 -3.34 -2.07 21.96
C GLY A 11 -4.37 -3.21 21.82
N PRO A 12 -5.66 -2.94 22.04
CA PRO A 12 -6.74 -3.94 21.94
C PRO A 12 -6.92 -4.57 20.55
N GLY A 13 -6.01 -4.31 19.63
CA GLY A 13 -6.02 -4.81 18.26
C GLY A 13 -4.97 -5.86 17.90
N TYR A 14 -4.00 -6.13 18.79
CA TYR A 14 -2.98 -7.13 18.49
C TYR A 14 -3.55 -8.53 18.74
N GLY A 15 -3.97 -9.21 17.66
CA GLY A 15 -4.46 -10.58 17.70
C GLY A 15 -5.99 -10.76 17.67
N SER A 16 -6.76 -9.68 17.68
CA SER A 16 -8.20 -9.77 17.41
C SER A 16 -8.47 -9.26 16.00
N PRO A 17 -8.85 -10.13 15.05
CA PRO A 17 -9.31 -9.63 13.75
C PRO A 17 -10.49 -8.68 13.98
N ALA A 18 -10.50 -7.55 13.28
CA ALA A 18 -11.70 -6.72 13.22
C ALA A 18 -12.87 -7.61 12.80
N PRO A 19 -14.11 -7.40 13.34
CA PRO A 19 -15.24 -8.16 12.87
C PRO A 19 -15.39 -7.91 11.36
N GLU A 20 -14.97 -8.88 10.56
CA GLU A 20 -15.15 -8.87 9.12
C GLU A 20 -16.62 -9.08 8.84
N LEU A 21 -17.21 -8.28 7.96
CA LEU A 21 -18.49 -8.65 7.40
C LEU A 21 -18.27 -9.95 6.60
N PRO A 22 -19.00 -11.04 6.91
CA PRO A 22 -18.76 -12.35 6.29
C PRO A 22 -18.73 -12.32 4.76
N SER A 23 -19.48 -11.37 4.16
CA SER A 23 -19.53 -11.17 2.71
C SER A 23 -18.20 -10.67 2.12
N TYR A 24 -17.46 -9.81 2.84
CA TYR A 24 -16.16 -9.35 2.35
C TYR A 24 -15.12 -10.45 2.45
N GLY A 25 -15.10 -11.20 3.54
CA GLY A 25 -14.20 -12.33 3.73
C GLY A 25 -14.35 -13.40 2.66
N ILE A 26 -15.58 -13.68 2.20
CA ILE A 26 -15.82 -14.64 1.12
C ILE A 26 -15.19 -14.15 -0.19
N VAL A 27 -15.47 -12.91 -0.61
CA VAL A 27 -14.94 -12.37 -1.88
C VAL A 27 -13.43 -12.19 -1.81
N ASP A 28 -12.91 -11.68 -0.71
CA ASP A 28 -11.47 -11.55 -0.48
C ASP A 28 -10.78 -12.92 -0.47
N GLY A 29 -11.39 -13.93 0.16
CA GLY A 29 -10.92 -15.30 0.15
C GLY A 29 -10.86 -15.89 -1.25
N TRP A 30 -11.83 -15.62 -2.11
CA TRP A 30 -11.83 -16.07 -3.50
C TRP A 30 -10.70 -15.43 -4.31
N LEU A 31 -10.46 -14.15 -4.13
CA LEU A 31 -9.37 -13.44 -4.82
C LEU A 31 -7.99 -13.83 -4.29
N LYS A 32 -7.90 -14.26 -3.03
CA LYS A 32 -6.66 -14.75 -2.41
C LYS A 32 -6.46 -16.27 -2.55
N THR A 33 -7.35 -16.98 -3.21
CA THR A 33 -7.20 -18.42 -3.43
C THR A 33 -6.17 -18.68 -4.55
N PRO A 34 -5.14 -19.47 -4.32
CA PRO A 34 -4.94 -20.51 -3.29
C PRO A 34 -4.18 -20.07 -2.01
N GLY A 35 -4.62 -19.06 -1.34
CA GLY A 35 -4.02 -18.59 -0.09
C GLY A 35 -3.09 -17.38 -0.27
N TYR A 36 -2.32 -17.01 0.76
CA TYR A 36 -1.35 -15.91 0.73
C TYR A 36 -0.08 -16.28 -0.05
N THR A 37 -0.25 -16.71 -1.29
CA THR A 37 0.86 -17.06 -2.18
C THR A 37 1.17 -15.92 -3.13
N HIS A 38 2.38 -15.89 -3.65
CA HIS A 38 2.79 -14.93 -4.69
C HIS A 38 1.85 -15.00 -5.90
N ALA A 39 1.41 -16.21 -6.28
CA ALA A 39 0.46 -16.42 -7.36
C ALA A 39 -0.90 -15.74 -7.10
N ALA A 40 -1.41 -15.79 -5.86
CA ALA A 40 -2.68 -15.16 -5.51
C ALA A 40 -2.59 -13.62 -5.58
N MET A 41 -1.46 -13.02 -5.19
CA MET A 41 -1.24 -11.57 -5.30
C MET A 41 -1.24 -11.12 -6.76
N VAL A 42 -0.49 -11.82 -7.61
CA VAL A 42 -0.45 -11.56 -9.06
C VAL A 42 -1.83 -11.75 -9.68
N PHE A 43 -2.53 -12.83 -9.33
CA PHE A 43 -3.88 -13.11 -9.82
C PHE A 43 -4.88 -12.01 -9.45
N THR A 44 -4.83 -11.51 -8.21
CA THR A 44 -5.67 -10.38 -7.77
C THR A 44 -5.42 -9.15 -8.65
N GLY A 45 -4.16 -8.80 -8.88
CA GLY A 45 -3.80 -7.68 -9.76
C GLY A 45 -4.30 -7.87 -11.19
N LEU A 46 -4.13 -9.08 -11.76
CA LEU A 46 -4.61 -9.43 -13.10
C LEU A 46 -6.12 -9.23 -13.23
N VAL A 47 -6.91 -9.86 -12.36
CA VAL A 47 -8.37 -9.82 -12.43
C VAL A 47 -8.91 -8.41 -12.23
N CYS A 48 -8.39 -7.71 -11.21
CA CYS A 48 -8.88 -6.38 -10.87
C CYS A 48 -8.54 -5.36 -11.97
N PHE A 49 -7.35 -5.42 -12.54
CA PHE A 49 -6.96 -4.50 -13.61
C PHE A 49 -7.66 -4.84 -14.94
N TYR A 50 -7.83 -6.12 -15.25
CA TYR A 50 -8.63 -6.55 -16.40
C TYR A 50 -10.05 -5.99 -16.33
N LEU A 51 -10.71 -6.11 -15.16
CA LEU A 51 -12.04 -5.57 -14.94
C LEU A 51 -12.09 -4.05 -15.16
N LEU A 52 -11.12 -3.31 -14.63
CA LEU A 52 -11.00 -1.87 -14.86
C LEU A 52 -10.92 -1.53 -16.33
N MET A 53 -10.03 -2.19 -17.08
CA MET A 53 -9.84 -1.94 -18.51
C MET A 53 -11.11 -2.21 -19.31
N CYS A 54 -11.82 -3.31 -19.03
CA CYS A 54 -13.10 -3.62 -19.65
C CYS A 54 -14.17 -2.54 -19.35
N ILE A 55 -14.25 -2.06 -18.11
CA ILE A 55 -15.17 -1.00 -17.71
C ILE A 55 -14.84 0.35 -18.37
N MET A 56 -13.56 0.61 -18.60
CA MET A 56 -13.12 1.77 -19.39
C MET A 56 -13.48 1.67 -20.86
N GLY A 57 -13.87 0.50 -21.35
CA GLY A 57 -14.26 0.27 -22.74
C GLY A 57 -13.09 -0.16 -23.64
N VAL A 58 -11.99 -0.59 -23.05
CA VAL A 58 -10.85 -1.14 -23.79
C VAL A 58 -11.24 -2.52 -24.35
N ASN A 59 -10.80 -2.81 -25.58
CA ASN A 59 -10.99 -4.12 -26.18
C ASN A 59 -10.43 -5.22 -25.27
N TRP A 60 -11.18 -6.31 -25.14
CA TRP A 60 -10.86 -7.36 -24.18
C TRP A 60 -9.48 -8.02 -24.38
N TRP A 61 -8.98 -8.14 -25.60
CA TRP A 61 -7.62 -8.60 -25.86
C TRP A 61 -6.55 -7.62 -25.34
N LEU A 62 -6.76 -6.32 -25.57
CA LEU A 62 -5.87 -5.29 -25.04
C LEU A 62 -5.99 -5.20 -23.51
N ALA A 63 -7.18 -5.46 -22.97
CA ALA A 63 -7.38 -5.51 -21.53
C ALA A 63 -6.58 -6.66 -20.88
N ILE A 64 -6.47 -7.82 -21.52
CA ILE A 64 -5.59 -8.91 -21.08
C ILE A 64 -4.13 -8.45 -21.08
N ALA A 65 -3.66 -7.86 -22.16
CA ALA A 65 -2.27 -7.36 -22.24
C ALA A 65 -1.99 -6.31 -21.17
N GLY A 66 -2.92 -5.37 -20.96
CA GLY A 66 -2.81 -4.35 -19.89
C GLY A 66 -2.80 -4.96 -18.50
N ALA A 67 -3.63 -5.97 -18.24
CA ALA A 67 -3.66 -6.66 -16.95
C ALA A 67 -2.33 -7.41 -16.66
N ILE A 68 -1.76 -8.06 -17.67
CA ILE A 68 -0.45 -8.69 -17.58
C ILE A 68 0.62 -7.65 -17.29
N ALA A 69 0.65 -6.54 -18.03
CA ALA A 69 1.61 -5.46 -17.83
C ALA A 69 1.52 -4.86 -16.43
N PHE A 70 0.30 -4.68 -15.89
CA PHE A 70 0.09 -4.17 -14.54
C PHE A 70 0.55 -5.19 -13.48
N ALA A 71 0.10 -6.44 -13.57
CA ALA A 71 0.37 -7.43 -12.54
C ALA A 71 1.86 -7.83 -12.46
N PHE A 72 2.53 -7.86 -13.61
CA PHE A 72 3.95 -8.18 -13.73
C PHE A 72 4.86 -6.94 -13.84
N ALA A 73 4.34 -5.75 -13.50
CA ALA A 73 5.18 -4.57 -13.39
C ALA A 73 6.33 -4.83 -12.39
N SER A 74 7.52 -4.33 -12.70
CA SER A 74 8.75 -4.56 -11.90
C SER A 74 8.54 -4.27 -10.41
N TYR A 75 7.86 -3.17 -10.10
CA TYR A 75 7.55 -2.82 -8.72
C TYR A 75 6.75 -3.91 -7.99
N ASN A 76 5.73 -4.49 -8.65
CA ASN A 76 4.90 -5.54 -8.04
C ASN A 76 5.72 -6.81 -7.76
N ILE A 77 6.62 -7.17 -8.67
CA ILE A 77 7.49 -8.33 -8.49
C ILE A 77 8.42 -8.11 -7.29
N ILE A 78 9.07 -6.94 -7.24
CA ILE A 78 10.02 -6.60 -6.16
C ILE A 78 9.34 -6.60 -4.79
N ILE A 79 8.17 -5.98 -4.64
CA ILE A 79 7.47 -5.94 -3.35
C ILE A 79 6.93 -7.31 -2.91
N ILE A 80 6.59 -8.17 -3.87
CA ILE A 80 6.17 -9.55 -3.58
C ILE A 80 7.37 -10.36 -3.12
N GLU A 81 8.51 -10.25 -3.80
CA GLU A 81 9.76 -10.92 -3.43
C GLU A 81 10.27 -10.44 -2.06
N ALA A 82 10.18 -9.15 -1.79
CA ALA A 82 10.52 -8.57 -0.48
C ALA A 82 9.56 -8.95 0.64
N GLY A 83 8.47 -9.69 0.36
CA GLY A 83 7.52 -10.15 1.36
C GLY A 83 6.49 -9.13 1.80
N HIS A 84 6.31 -8.03 1.08
CA HIS A 84 5.31 -6.99 1.38
C HIS A 84 3.89 -7.38 0.95
N ILE A 85 3.38 -8.47 1.52
CA ILE A 85 2.08 -9.10 1.19
C ILE A 85 0.93 -8.07 1.21
N VAL A 86 0.82 -7.35 2.31
CA VAL A 86 -0.23 -6.33 2.53
C VAL A 86 -0.20 -5.26 1.45
N LYS A 87 1.00 -4.76 1.11
CA LYS A 87 1.21 -3.75 0.08
C LYS A 87 0.77 -4.26 -1.30
N ALA A 88 1.15 -5.49 -1.65
CA ALA A 88 0.81 -6.12 -2.92
C ALA A 88 -0.71 -6.27 -3.10
N TYR A 89 -1.44 -6.69 -2.07
CA TYR A 89 -2.89 -6.80 -2.14
C TYR A 89 -3.58 -5.44 -2.27
N VAL A 90 -3.17 -4.43 -1.48
CA VAL A 90 -3.78 -3.09 -1.60
C VAL A 90 -3.61 -2.52 -3.00
N ILE A 91 -2.41 -2.66 -3.60
CA ILE A 91 -2.18 -2.26 -5.00
C ILE A 91 -3.06 -3.07 -5.96
N GLY A 92 -3.20 -4.38 -5.73
CA GLY A 92 -4.05 -5.25 -6.53
C GLY A 92 -5.53 -4.83 -6.52
N TYR A 93 -6.04 -4.28 -5.42
CA TYR A 93 -7.43 -3.83 -5.30
C TYR A 93 -7.68 -2.39 -5.78
N MET A 94 -6.66 -1.55 -5.96
CA MET A 94 -6.83 -0.19 -6.49
C MET A 94 -7.68 -0.13 -7.76
N PRO A 95 -7.45 -1.00 -8.77
CA PRO A 95 -8.23 -0.97 -10.00
C PRO A 95 -9.72 -1.19 -9.81
N VAL A 96 -10.14 -1.99 -8.82
CA VAL A 96 -11.57 -2.22 -8.53
C VAL A 96 -12.23 -0.96 -7.98
N THR A 97 -11.54 -0.22 -7.10
CA THR A 97 -12.03 1.07 -6.62
C THR A 97 -12.25 2.05 -7.77
N LEU A 98 -11.26 2.15 -8.67
CA LEU A 98 -11.36 3.01 -9.86
C LEU A 98 -12.46 2.54 -10.81
N ALA A 99 -12.61 1.24 -11.03
CA ALA A 99 -13.65 0.65 -11.85
C ALA A 99 -15.05 1.01 -11.33
N GLY A 100 -15.26 0.88 -10.01
CA GLY A 100 -16.50 1.30 -9.35
C GLY A 100 -16.77 2.78 -9.53
N MET A 101 -15.76 3.63 -9.34
CA MET A 101 -15.86 5.08 -9.52
C MET A 101 -16.25 5.44 -10.96
N PHE A 102 -15.60 4.83 -11.98
CA PHE A 102 -15.96 5.08 -13.39
C PHE A 102 -17.38 4.63 -13.72
N LEU A 103 -17.85 3.51 -13.17
CA LEU A 103 -19.23 3.08 -13.35
C LEU A 103 -20.23 4.05 -12.74
N LEU A 104 -19.94 4.61 -11.56
CA LEU A 104 -20.78 5.63 -10.93
C LEU A 104 -20.91 6.87 -11.80
N PHE A 105 -19.80 7.37 -12.37
CA PHE A 105 -19.84 8.47 -13.33
C PHE A 105 -20.54 8.13 -14.66
N LYS A 106 -20.54 6.84 -15.05
CA LYS A 106 -21.32 6.33 -16.19
C LYS A 106 -22.79 6.05 -15.84
N ARG A 107 -23.26 6.47 -14.66
CA ARG A 107 -24.63 6.28 -14.14
C ARG A 107 -25.03 4.80 -13.97
N LYS A 108 -24.05 3.90 -13.86
CA LYS A 108 -24.27 2.49 -13.55
C LYS A 108 -24.24 2.31 -12.00
N TRP A 109 -25.26 2.94 -11.34
CA TRP A 109 -25.26 3.16 -9.89
C TRP A 109 -25.03 1.89 -9.07
N LEU A 110 -25.74 0.80 -9.36
CA LEU A 110 -25.67 -0.43 -8.57
C LEU A 110 -24.28 -1.06 -8.65
N TRP A 111 -23.80 -1.38 -9.84
CA TRP A 111 -22.51 -2.04 -10.02
C TRP A 111 -21.36 -1.14 -9.66
N GLY A 112 -21.51 0.18 -9.90
CA GLY A 112 -20.55 1.17 -9.47
C GLY A 112 -20.41 1.23 -7.96
N ALA A 113 -21.53 1.24 -7.23
CA ALA A 113 -21.55 1.23 -5.77
C ALA A 113 -20.92 -0.07 -5.20
N VAL A 114 -21.30 -1.23 -5.75
CA VAL A 114 -20.76 -2.53 -5.31
C VAL A 114 -19.24 -2.57 -5.49
N LEU A 115 -18.73 -2.26 -6.69
CA LEU A 115 -17.29 -2.33 -6.93
C LEU A 115 -16.52 -1.26 -6.15
N PHE A 116 -17.05 -0.05 -6.04
CA PHE A 116 -16.40 1.01 -5.28
C PHE A 116 -16.33 0.66 -3.79
N LEU A 117 -17.44 0.17 -3.21
CA LEU A 117 -17.50 -0.29 -1.83
C LEU A 117 -16.50 -1.42 -1.55
N LEU A 118 -16.49 -2.46 -2.40
CA LEU A 118 -15.59 -3.60 -2.24
C LEU A 118 -14.12 -3.17 -2.36
N GLY A 119 -13.79 -2.35 -3.36
CA GLY A 119 -12.43 -1.87 -3.56
C GLY A 119 -11.92 -1.05 -2.38
N VAL A 120 -12.73 -0.12 -1.84
CA VAL A 120 -12.37 0.65 -0.64
C VAL A 120 -12.28 -0.26 0.58
N ALA A 121 -13.25 -1.16 0.79
CA ALA A 121 -13.26 -2.06 1.93
C ALA A 121 -12.03 -2.99 1.96
N PHE A 122 -11.66 -3.59 0.84
CA PHE A 122 -10.46 -4.45 0.75
C PHE A 122 -9.16 -3.66 0.92
N SER A 123 -9.10 -2.42 0.43
CA SER A 123 -7.95 -1.55 0.67
C SER A 123 -7.76 -1.25 2.16
N LEU A 124 -8.87 -1.00 2.89
CA LEU A 124 -8.84 -0.75 4.33
C LEU A 124 -8.56 -2.03 5.13
N LEU A 125 -9.16 -3.17 4.74
CA LEU A 125 -8.98 -4.46 5.40
C LEU A 125 -7.51 -4.92 5.39
N ASN A 126 -6.82 -4.71 4.28
CA ASN A 126 -5.39 -5.02 4.19
C ASN A 126 -4.48 -4.03 4.95
N GLY A 127 -4.99 -2.88 5.36
CA GLY A 127 -4.36 -2.03 6.38
C GLY A 127 -3.08 -1.29 5.99
N HIS A 128 -2.73 -1.19 4.70
CA HIS A 128 -1.56 -0.40 4.27
C HIS A 128 -1.94 1.06 4.05
N VAL A 129 -1.95 1.85 5.13
CA VAL A 129 -2.45 3.23 5.18
C VAL A 129 -1.81 4.13 4.09
N GLN A 130 -0.50 4.05 3.88
CA GLN A 130 0.21 4.87 2.90
C GLN A 130 -0.27 4.63 1.47
N ILE A 131 -0.42 3.36 1.07
CA ILE A 131 -0.90 3.02 -0.28
C ILE A 131 -2.37 3.41 -0.45
N THR A 132 -3.19 3.19 0.57
CA THR A 132 -4.59 3.64 0.59
C THR A 132 -4.69 5.16 0.46
N TYR A 133 -3.80 5.92 1.11
CA TYR A 133 -3.71 7.37 0.96
C TYR A 133 -3.41 7.78 -0.49
N TYR A 134 -2.49 7.11 -1.17
CA TYR A 134 -2.21 7.39 -2.59
C TYR A 134 -3.42 7.08 -3.48
N LEU A 135 -4.17 6.01 -3.17
CA LEU A 135 -5.43 5.72 -3.86
C LEU A 135 -6.46 6.83 -3.65
N VAL A 136 -6.59 7.34 -2.42
CA VAL A 136 -7.50 8.47 -2.11
C VAL A 136 -7.12 9.72 -2.93
N LEU A 137 -5.84 10.06 -3.01
CA LEU A 137 -5.37 11.18 -3.84
C LEU A 137 -5.71 10.99 -5.32
N LEU A 138 -5.47 9.80 -5.85
CA LEU A 138 -5.81 9.47 -7.24
C LEU A 138 -7.33 9.60 -7.49
N CYS A 139 -8.14 9.01 -6.61
CA CYS A 139 -9.60 9.11 -6.67
C CYS A 139 -10.06 10.58 -6.58
N PHE A 140 -9.43 11.38 -5.73
CA PHE A 140 -9.75 12.80 -5.58
C PHE A 140 -9.54 13.58 -6.89
N PHE A 141 -8.39 13.41 -7.54
CA PHE A 141 -8.14 14.12 -8.81
C PHE A 141 -9.05 13.66 -9.94
N ILE A 142 -9.35 12.36 -10.02
CA ILE A 142 -10.31 11.83 -10.99
C ILE A 142 -11.71 12.39 -10.69
N TYR A 143 -12.13 12.37 -9.42
CA TYR A 143 -13.42 12.93 -8.99
C TYR A 143 -13.53 14.41 -9.34
N LEU A 144 -12.47 15.19 -9.10
CA LEU A 144 -12.43 16.61 -9.41
C LEU A 144 -12.62 16.85 -10.91
N GLY A 145 -11.92 16.10 -11.75
CA GLY A 145 -12.05 16.21 -13.21
C GLY A 145 -13.47 15.91 -13.71
N TYR A 146 -14.06 14.81 -13.23
CA TYR A 146 -15.45 14.45 -13.57
C TYR A 146 -16.46 15.47 -13.00
N SER A 147 -16.25 15.97 -11.78
CA SER A 147 -17.12 16.98 -11.17
C SER A 147 -17.14 18.28 -11.99
N ILE A 148 -15.99 18.79 -12.37
CA ILE A 148 -15.88 19.99 -13.23
C ILE A 148 -16.63 19.77 -14.54
N ARG A 149 -16.46 18.62 -15.16
CA ARG A 149 -17.15 18.28 -16.42
C ARG A 149 -18.65 18.23 -16.24
N MET A 150 -19.15 17.46 -15.26
CA MET A 150 -20.60 17.29 -15.03
C MET A 150 -21.29 18.58 -14.66
N LEU A 151 -20.64 19.45 -13.86
CA LEU A 151 -21.18 20.76 -13.50
C LEU A 151 -21.23 21.70 -14.70
N LYS A 152 -20.22 21.71 -15.58
CA LYS A 152 -20.23 22.45 -16.83
C LYS A 152 -21.33 21.97 -17.78
N GLU A 153 -21.58 20.66 -17.82
CA GLU A 153 -22.63 20.04 -18.62
C GLU A 153 -24.03 20.16 -17.96
N LYS A 154 -24.16 20.88 -16.83
CA LYS A 154 -25.39 21.07 -16.06
C LYS A 154 -26.02 19.78 -15.54
N GLN A 155 -25.22 18.75 -15.33
CA GLN A 155 -25.64 17.44 -14.78
C GLN A 155 -25.56 17.40 -13.26
N THR A 156 -26.00 18.45 -12.58
CA THR A 156 -25.85 18.64 -11.12
C THR A 156 -26.56 17.57 -10.30
N ALA A 157 -27.74 17.09 -10.73
CA ALA A 157 -28.48 16.05 -10.03
C ALA A 157 -27.72 14.70 -10.06
N ASP A 158 -27.16 14.32 -11.20
CA ASP A 158 -26.39 13.09 -11.35
C ASP A 158 -25.04 13.19 -10.60
N TRP A 159 -24.40 14.35 -10.64
CA TRP A 159 -23.22 14.62 -9.85
C TRP A 159 -23.47 14.47 -8.36
N LEU A 160 -24.56 15.09 -7.84
CA LEU A 160 -24.92 14.99 -6.43
C LEU A 160 -25.24 13.55 -6.03
N LYS A 161 -26.01 12.83 -6.85
CA LYS A 161 -26.31 11.41 -6.64
C LYS A 161 -25.06 10.55 -6.59
N THR A 162 -24.14 10.74 -7.54
CA THR A 162 -22.85 10.01 -7.58
C THR A 162 -22.06 10.29 -6.30
N SER A 163 -21.94 11.55 -5.90
CA SER A 163 -21.21 11.96 -4.70
C SER A 163 -21.78 11.36 -3.43
N LEU A 164 -23.11 11.36 -3.29
CA LEU A 164 -23.78 10.77 -2.14
C LEU A 164 -23.58 9.24 -2.08
N ILE A 165 -23.67 8.56 -3.21
CA ILE A 165 -23.42 7.10 -3.29
C ILE A 165 -21.96 6.80 -2.91
N MET A 166 -21.00 7.56 -3.44
CA MET A 166 -19.56 7.37 -3.11
C MET A 166 -19.33 7.59 -1.60
N LEU A 167 -19.91 8.66 -1.03
CA LEU A 167 -19.81 8.92 0.40
C LEU A 167 -20.41 7.79 1.24
N ALA A 168 -21.60 7.31 0.88
CA ALA A 168 -22.22 6.18 1.55
C ALA A 168 -21.36 4.91 1.48
N CYS A 169 -20.77 4.61 0.32
CA CYS A 169 -19.86 3.48 0.15
C CYS A 169 -18.61 3.61 1.03
N VAL A 170 -18.03 4.81 1.13
CA VAL A 170 -16.87 5.04 2.01
C VAL A 170 -17.25 4.81 3.47
N VAL A 171 -18.39 5.35 3.93
CA VAL A 171 -18.87 5.14 5.30
C VAL A 171 -19.09 3.65 5.57
N LEU A 172 -19.76 2.94 4.66
CA LEU A 172 -20.03 1.51 4.79
C LEU A 172 -18.73 0.68 4.76
N ALA A 173 -17.69 1.10 4.04
CA ALA A 173 -16.40 0.44 4.03
C ALA A 173 -15.60 0.71 5.32
N VAL A 174 -15.71 1.90 5.88
CA VAL A 174 -15.00 2.29 7.12
C VAL A 174 -15.59 1.59 8.35
N LEU A 175 -16.90 1.47 8.44
CA LEU A 175 -17.58 0.93 9.64
C LEU A 175 -17.02 -0.44 10.10
N PRO A 176 -16.93 -1.47 9.27
CA PRO A 176 -16.37 -2.76 9.70
C PRO A 176 -14.86 -2.70 9.98
N ASN A 177 -14.15 -1.75 9.39
CA ASN A 177 -12.71 -1.56 9.55
C ASN A 177 -12.34 -0.57 10.67
N ALA A 178 -13.33 0.09 11.28
CA ALA A 178 -13.11 1.18 12.24
C ALA A 178 -12.24 0.77 13.44
N LYS A 179 -12.45 -0.43 13.98
CA LYS A 179 -11.66 -0.95 15.10
C LYS A 179 -10.18 -1.10 14.72
N HIS A 180 -9.92 -1.66 13.53
CA HIS A 180 -8.55 -1.82 13.02
C HIS A 180 -7.87 -0.48 12.75
N MET A 181 -8.59 0.45 12.15
CA MET A 181 -8.11 1.80 11.90
C MET A 181 -7.81 2.56 13.20
N TYR A 182 -8.70 2.45 14.19
CA TYR A 182 -8.50 3.07 15.50
C TYR A 182 -7.27 2.49 16.22
N SER A 183 -7.12 1.16 16.23
CA SER A 183 -5.95 0.52 16.84
C SER A 183 -4.64 0.94 16.18
N ASN A 184 -4.61 1.04 14.85
CA ASN A 184 -3.43 1.51 14.14
C ASN A 184 -3.12 2.99 14.43
N TRP A 185 -4.15 3.81 14.57
CA TRP A 185 -3.98 5.22 14.94
C TRP A 185 -3.45 5.35 16.38
N ASP A 186 -4.01 4.61 17.32
CA ASP A 186 -3.60 4.61 18.73
C ASP A 186 -2.14 4.12 18.88
N LEU A 187 -1.80 2.99 18.26
CA LEU A 187 -0.41 2.51 18.23
C LEU A 187 0.55 3.52 17.57
N GLY A 188 0.08 4.24 16.56
CA GLY A 188 0.87 5.29 15.90
C GLY A 188 1.27 6.40 16.85
N GLN A 189 0.42 6.76 17.79
CA GLN A 189 0.67 7.79 18.81
C GLN A 189 1.78 7.40 19.81
N HIS A 190 1.89 6.10 20.12
CA HIS A 190 2.85 5.53 21.06
C HIS A 190 4.10 4.95 20.37
N SER A 191 4.26 5.19 19.08
CA SER A 191 5.41 4.76 18.29
C SER A 191 6.38 5.93 18.06
N ILE A 192 7.52 5.64 17.41
CA ILE A 192 8.49 6.65 16.97
C ILE A 192 7.88 7.75 16.07
N ARG A 193 6.65 7.57 15.61
CA ARG A 193 5.89 8.54 14.81
C ARG A 193 5.03 9.47 15.66
N GLY A 194 4.88 9.19 16.97
CA GLY A 194 4.20 10.02 17.94
C GLY A 194 5.13 11.08 18.53
N ALA A 195 4.60 11.87 19.47
CA ALA A 195 5.43 12.79 20.24
C ALA A 195 6.39 12.01 21.13
N SER A 196 7.64 12.45 21.22
CA SER A 196 8.62 11.83 22.13
C SER A 196 8.18 12.05 23.59
N GLU A 197 8.01 10.96 24.33
CA GLU A 197 7.77 11.02 25.78
C GLU A 197 9.07 11.29 26.58
N LEU A 198 10.22 11.15 25.92
CA LEU A 198 11.52 11.42 26.55
C LEU A 198 11.75 12.93 26.57
N THR A 199 12.08 13.45 27.74
CA THR A 199 12.53 14.84 27.88
C THR A 199 13.80 15.02 27.05
N PRO A 200 13.81 15.93 26.05
CA PRO A 200 15.00 16.17 25.26
C PRO A 200 16.18 16.50 26.17
N LYS A 201 17.30 15.78 26.03
CA LYS A 201 18.52 16.13 26.70
C LYS A 201 19.04 17.45 26.11
N PRO A 202 19.48 18.39 26.92
CA PRO A 202 20.16 19.59 26.42
C PRO A 202 21.37 19.18 25.59
N ASP A 203 21.59 19.84 24.46
CA ASP A 203 22.81 19.70 23.70
C ASP A 203 24.02 20.24 24.49
N GLU A 204 25.23 20.08 23.96
CA GLU A 204 26.47 20.58 24.60
C GLU A 204 26.46 22.11 24.83
N THR A 205 25.51 22.82 24.20
CA THR A 205 25.31 24.28 24.32
C THR A 205 24.19 24.66 25.31
N GLY A 206 23.54 23.67 25.94
CA GLY A 206 22.46 23.88 26.90
C GLY A 206 21.12 24.25 26.25
N LYS A 207 20.98 24.14 24.91
CA LYS A 207 19.70 24.33 24.24
C LYS A 207 18.90 23.03 24.25
N VAL A 208 17.71 23.12 24.78
CA VAL A 208 16.73 22.04 24.69
C VAL A 208 16.03 22.16 23.32
N GLU A 209 16.35 21.26 22.39
CA GLU A 209 15.54 21.16 21.19
C GLU A 209 14.11 20.78 21.57
N LYS A 210 13.14 21.57 21.14
CA LYS A 210 11.73 21.24 21.32
C LYS A 210 11.50 19.88 20.67
N ALA A 211 10.98 18.92 21.44
CA ALA A 211 10.55 17.64 20.90
C ALA A 211 9.66 17.91 19.68
N SER A 212 10.13 17.55 18.51
CA SER A 212 9.35 17.72 17.28
C SER A 212 8.16 16.77 17.36
N SER A 213 6.96 17.29 17.16
CA SER A 213 5.76 16.47 17.05
C SER A 213 5.72 15.87 15.63
N GLY A 214 6.55 14.87 15.36
CA GLY A 214 6.60 14.27 14.05
C GLY A 214 7.83 13.38 13.85
N LEU A 215 7.89 12.75 12.70
CA LEU A 215 8.98 11.88 12.31
C LEU A 215 10.26 12.72 12.08
N ASP A 216 11.38 12.24 12.60
CA ASP A 216 12.69 12.84 12.34
C ASP A 216 12.96 12.90 10.82
N LYS A 217 13.59 14.02 10.39
CA LYS A 217 13.82 14.27 8.96
C LYS A 217 14.75 13.24 8.34
N ASP A 218 15.81 12.88 9.03
CA ASP A 218 16.80 11.93 8.51
C ASP A 218 16.18 10.54 8.41
N TYR A 219 15.37 10.15 9.40
CA TYR A 219 14.59 8.93 9.33
C TYR A 219 13.55 8.95 8.19
N ALA A 220 12.88 10.08 7.95
CA ALA A 220 11.87 10.21 6.89
C ALA A 220 12.46 10.03 5.49
N PHE A 221 13.71 10.43 5.29
CA PHE A 221 14.41 10.34 4.00
C PHE A 221 15.38 9.15 3.89
N GLN A 222 15.54 8.38 4.97
CA GLN A 222 16.45 7.23 5.01
C GLN A 222 16.21 6.23 3.87
N TRP A 223 14.95 6.07 3.44
CA TRP A 223 14.51 5.12 2.43
C TRP A 223 14.25 5.78 1.07
N SER A 224 14.87 6.93 0.81
CA SER A 224 14.69 7.64 -0.45
C SER A 224 15.49 6.98 -1.56
N TYR A 225 14.90 6.92 -2.77
CA TYR A 225 15.59 6.42 -3.97
C TYR A 225 16.74 7.33 -4.38
N GLY A 226 17.88 6.71 -4.70
CA GLY A 226 18.91 7.33 -5.49
C GLY A 226 18.51 7.43 -6.97
N TRP A 227 19.10 8.36 -7.71
CA TRP A 227 18.80 8.54 -9.15
C TRP A 227 18.95 7.26 -9.98
N LYS A 228 19.96 6.48 -9.69
CA LYS A 228 20.23 5.23 -10.42
C LYS A 228 19.24 4.12 -10.02
N GLU A 229 18.76 4.14 -8.77
CA GLU A 229 17.79 3.17 -8.26
C GLU A 229 16.42 3.31 -8.92
N LEU A 230 16.11 4.47 -9.55
CA LEU A 230 14.91 4.65 -10.35
C LEU A 230 14.80 3.64 -11.50
N LEU A 231 15.91 3.09 -11.97
CA LEU A 231 15.91 2.04 -12.99
C LEU A 231 15.24 0.76 -12.49
N THR A 232 15.20 0.52 -11.19
CA THR A 232 14.52 -0.63 -10.57
C THR A 232 13.00 -0.63 -10.86
N VAL A 233 12.41 0.53 -11.12
CA VAL A 233 10.99 0.63 -11.53
C VAL A 233 10.76 -0.03 -12.88
N MET A 234 11.75 -0.04 -13.76
CA MET A 234 11.67 -0.60 -15.11
C MET A 234 12.30 -1.99 -15.22
N ILE A 235 13.38 -2.21 -14.50
CA ILE A 235 14.19 -3.44 -14.58
C ILE A 235 14.29 -4.04 -13.18
N PRO A 236 13.65 -5.18 -12.91
CA PRO A 236 13.75 -5.86 -11.62
C PRO A 236 15.23 -6.15 -11.27
N ASP A 237 15.54 -6.07 -9.99
CA ASP A 237 16.83 -6.46 -9.39
C ASP A 237 18.08 -5.71 -9.90
N VAL A 238 17.93 -4.65 -10.69
CA VAL A 238 19.06 -3.89 -11.24
C VAL A 238 19.93 -3.25 -10.14
N TYR A 239 19.35 -2.93 -9.00
CA TYR A 239 20.03 -2.37 -7.82
C TYR A 239 19.72 -3.12 -6.53
N GLY A 240 19.22 -4.31 -6.61
CA GLY A 240 18.92 -5.14 -5.46
C GLY A 240 17.69 -6.00 -5.67
N GLY A 241 17.42 -6.85 -4.72
CA GLY A 241 16.34 -7.83 -4.76
C GLY A 241 15.61 -7.94 -3.42
N SER A 242 15.61 -9.13 -2.84
CA SER A 242 14.93 -9.39 -1.57
C SER A 242 15.73 -8.91 -0.35
N SER A 243 15.05 -8.67 0.76
CA SER A 243 15.66 -8.28 2.04
C SER A 243 16.59 -9.36 2.64
N GLY A 244 16.58 -10.57 2.12
CA GLY A 244 17.42 -11.70 2.56
C GLY A 244 18.30 -12.26 1.46
N GLY A 245 18.66 -11.43 0.47
CA GLY A 245 19.48 -11.86 -0.66
C GLY A 245 20.90 -12.27 -0.27
N THR A 246 21.51 -13.15 -1.07
CA THR A 246 22.90 -13.53 -0.93
C THR A 246 23.70 -13.01 -2.11
N LEU A 247 24.90 -12.50 -1.84
CA LEU A 247 25.84 -12.07 -2.85
C LEU A 247 26.97 -13.09 -2.97
N GLY A 248 27.19 -13.56 -4.20
CA GLY A 248 28.25 -14.51 -4.51
C GLY A 248 29.64 -13.86 -4.57
N SER A 249 30.66 -14.70 -4.80
CA SER A 249 32.10 -14.31 -4.86
C SER A 249 32.42 -13.30 -5.96
N SER A 250 31.54 -13.09 -6.93
CA SER A 250 31.71 -12.10 -8.00
C SER A 250 31.37 -10.67 -7.59
N SER A 251 30.60 -10.49 -6.49
CA SER A 251 30.16 -9.17 -6.03
C SER A 251 31.34 -8.33 -5.50
N GLU A 252 31.25 -7.01 -5.68
CA GLU A 252 32.27 -6.08 -5.17
C GLU A 252 32.32 -6.10 -3.65
N LEU A 253 31.18 -6.20 -2.97
CA LEU A 253 31.13 -6.33 -1.52
C LEU A 253 31.89 -7.56 -1.02
N TYR A 254 31.70 -8.72 -1.66
CA TYR A 254 32.44 -9.93 -1.30
C TYR A 254 33.94 -9.75 -1.45
N LYS A 255 34.39 -9.16 -2.56
CA LYS A 255 35.81 -8.88 -2.83
C LYS A 255 36.37 -7.93 -1.79
N GLU A 256 35.69 -6.87 -1.44
CA GLU A 256 36.14 -5.87 -0.48
C GLU A 256 36.22 -6.44 0.94
N LEU A 257 35.20 -7.22 1.37
CA LEU A 257 35.21 -7.91 2.67
C LEU A 257 36.41 -8.86 2.77
N LYS A 258 36.66 -9.62 1.72
CA LYS A 258 37.81 -10.55 1.66
C LYS A 258 39.17 -9.82 1.69
N LYS A 259 39.26 -8.69 1.00
CA LYS A 259 40.44 -7.83 0.99
C LYS A 259 40.73 -7.25 2.38
N ASN A 260 39.71 -6.93 3.12
CA ASN A 260 39.81 -6.41 4.48
C ASN A 260 39.92 -7.52 5.56
N GLY A 261 40.20 -8.77 5.15
CA GLY A 261 40.49 -9.88 6.06
C GLY A 261 39.28 -10.52 6.72
N ALA A 262 38.06 -10.20 6.28
CA ALA A 262 36.85 -10.84 6.81
C ALA A 262 36.79 -12.32 6.37
N GLN A 263 36.48 -13.20 7.31
CA GLN A 263 36.18 -14.60 7.00
C GLN A 263 34.78 -14.69 6.38
N VAL A 264 34.74 -14.66 5.06
CA VAL A 264 33.48 -14.80 4.31
C VAL A 264 33.36 -16.22 3.75
N GLY A 265 32.18 -16.81 3.86
CA GLY A 265 31.85 -18.09 3.26
C GLY A 265 31.85 -18.03 1.72
N LYS A 266 31.15 -18.95 1.06
CA LYS A 266 30.96 -18.90 -0.39
C LYS A 266 30.07 -17.74 -0.84
N GLU A 267 29.20 -17.31 0.04
CA GLU A 267 28.21 -16.25 -0.17
C GLU A 267 28.16 -15.35 1.06
N VAL A 268 27.82 -14.10 0.85
CA VAL A 268 27.58 -13.11 1.91
C VAL A 268 26.10 -12.78 1.90
N GLN A 269 25.42 -13.04 3.02
CA GLN A 269 24.05 -12.60 3.20
C GLN A 269 24.04 -11.10 3.47
N THR A 270 23.26 -10.36 2.70
CA THR A 270 23.12 -8.93 2.86
C THR A 270 21.73 -8.50 2.44
N TYR A 271 21.33 -7.33 2.91
CA TYR A 271 20.11 -6.70 2.45
C TYR A 271 20.34 -6.15 1.04
N THR A 272 19.67 -6.74 0.06
CA THR A 272 19.72 -6.32 -1.34
C THR A 272 18.44 -5.64 -1.80
N TYR A 273 17.50 -5.43 -0.86
CA TYR A 273 16.27 -4.71 -1.14
C TYR A 273 16.55 -3.23 -1.39
N TRP A 274 16.01 -2.69 -2.46
CA TRP A 274 16.18 -1.28 -2.80
C TRP A 274 15.60 -0.36 -1.71
N GLY A 275 16.30 0.73 -1.41
CA GLY A 275 15.95 1.62 -0.30
C GLY A 275 16.47 1.18 1.07
N ASP A 276 17.05 0.02 1.19
CA ASP A 276 17.77 -0.46 2.37
C ASP A 276 19.26 -0.12 2.21
N LYS A 277 19.71 0.94 2.85
CA LYS A 277 21.13 1.31 2.93
C LYS A 277 21.64 1.15 4.34
#